data_7ad715798cc3533a12c06c4f53529925
#
_entry.id   7ad715798cc3533a12c06c4f53529925
#
_cell.length_a   1.000
_cell.length_b   1.000
_cell.length_c   1.000
_cell.angle_alpha   90.00
_cell.angle_beta   90.00
_cell.angle_gamma   90.00
#
_symmetry.space_group_name_H-M   'P 1'
#
loop_
_entity.id
_entity.type
_entity.pdbx_description
1 polymer ?
#
loop_
_entity_poly.entity_id
_entity_poly.type
_entity_poly.pdbx_seq_one_letter_code
_entity_poly.pdbx_strand_id
1 'polypeptide(L)'
;MVDTPHIVIAGSGRVGHRVAQQFADRGREVTVIDPDPSAVEAVDHDHIGVRRGDATKPSVLREAVTDRTEVVGALTDKEDTNLVVCMAAKEFAPEVRTVARIEDRAGDEYSEYVDEVYFPERASVRAAVNALTGSDVRTIEEVTGDLEILDIRVGYGAPAAGEVVSDVLPEGSVVIAETDGHVAVQHSTTLVEGR
;
A
#
# COMPACT_ATOMS: atom_id res chain seq x y z
N MET A 1 -26.62 -11.96 -2.26
CA MET A 1 -25.88 -10.69 -2.46
C MET A 1 -24.46 -10.99 -2.05
N VAL A 2 -23.49 -10.70 -2.90
CA VAL A 2 -22.08 -10.78 -2.49
C VAL A 2 -21.88 -9.66 -1.47
N ASP A 3 -21.53 -10.03 -0.25
CA ASP A 3 -21.31 -9.07 0.82
C ASP A 3 -20.04 -8.30 0.46
N THR A 4 -20.18 -7.04 0.05
CA THR A 4 -19.02 -6.21 -0.33
C THR A 4 -18.28 -5.82 0.94
N PRO A 5 -17.02 -6.20 1.07
CA PRO A 5 -16.22 -5.87 2.24
C PRO A 5 -16.14 -4.36 2.45
N HIS A 6 -16.29 -3.94 3.70
CA HIS A 6 -16.28 -2.54 4.11
C HIS A 6 -14.95 -2.17 4.78
N ILE A 7 -14.45 -1.01 4.45
CA ILE A 7 -13.17 -0.48 4.96
C ILE A 7 -13.42 0.87 5.64
N VAL A 8 -12.87 1.07 6.82
CA VAL A 8 -12.90 2.35 7.53
C VAL A 8 -11.51 2.98 7.48
N ILE A 9 -11.44 4.26 7.10
CA ILE A 9 -10.19 5.02 7.04
C ILE A 9 -10.33 6.25 7.94
N ALA A 10 -9.49 6.35 8.97
CA ALA A 10 -9.35 7.54 9.78
C ALA A 10 -8.26 8.44 9.20
N GLY A 11 -8.63 9.66 8.84
CA GLY A 11 -7.80 10.66 8.19
C GLY A 11 -8.04 10.71 6.67
N SER A 12 -8.49 11.87 6.19
CA SER A 12 -8.73 12.19 4.77
C SER A 12 -7.61 13.06 4.16
N GLY A 13 -6.44 13.05 4.77
CA GLY A 13 -5.26 13.70 4.22
C GLY A 13 -4.79 13.06 2.91
N ARG A 14 -3.67 13.52 2.35
CA ARG A 14 -3.15 13.07 1.05
C ARG A 14 -3.06 11.56 0.87
N VAL A 15 -2.69 10.82 1.91
CA VAL A 15 -2.58 9.36 1.85
C VAL A 15 -3.96 8.72 1.98
N GLY A 16 -4.69 9.03 3.06
CA GLY A 16 -6.00 8.42 3.33
C GLY A 16 -7.02 8.64 2.21
N HIS A 17 -7.08 9.86 1.65
CA HIS A 17 -7.93 10.18 0.51
C HIS A 17 -7.61 9.30 -0.71
N ARG A 18 -6.33 9.17 -1.09
CA ARG A 18 -5.93 8.34 -2.24
C ARG A 18 -6.17 6.86 -2.02
N VAL A 19 -5.94 6.38 -0.79
CA VAL A 19 -6.22 4.99 -0.42
C VAL A 19 -7.71 4.71 -0.51
N ALA A 20 -8.56 5.62 0.00
CA ALA A 20 -10.01 5.51 -0.10
C ALA A 20 -10.47 5.42 -1.56
N GLN A 21 -9.99 6.32 -2.42
CA GLN A 21 -10.29 6.29 -3.86
C GLN A 21 -9.90 4.97 -4.52
N GLN A 22 -8.69 4.48 -4.27
CA GLN A 22 -8.23 3.22 -4.86
C GLN A 22 -9.06 2.00 -4.44
N PHE A 23 -9.56 1.96 -3.21
CA PHE A 23 -10.46 0.90 -2.79
C PHE A 23 -11.84 1.04 -3.40
N ALA A 24 -12.38 2.25 -3.47
CA ALA A 24 -13.66 2.54 -4.10
C ALA A 24 -13.67 2.23 -5.60
N ASP A 25 -12.60 2.57 -6.34
CA ASP A 25 -12.40 2.21 -7.75
C ASP A 25 -12.39 0.69 -7.99
N ARG A 26 -12.04 -0.09 -6.96
CA ARG A 26 -12.11 -1.57 -6.99
C ARG A 26 -13.45 -2.12 -6.51
N GLY A 27 -14.45 -1.26 -6.33
CA GLY A 27 -15.80 -1.61 -5.90
C GLY A 27 -15.94 -1.96 -4.42
N ARG A 28 -15.00 -1.49 -3.56
CA ARG A 28 -15.09 -1.65 -2.11
C ARG A 28 -15.90 -0.50 -1.51
N GLU A 29 -16.71 -0.80 -0.51
CA GLU A 29 -17.36 0.22 0.31
C GLU A 29 -16.35 0.80 1.31
N VAL A 30 -16.20 2.11 1.34
CA VAL A 30 -15.26 2.81 2.21
C VAL A 30 -15.97 3.85 3.05
N THR A 31 -15.66 3.92 4.34
CA THR A 31 -16.05 5.05 5.19
C THR A 31 -14.81 5.81 5.63
N VAL A 32 -14.75 7.10 5.29
CA VAL A 32 -13.68 7.99 5.73
C VAL A 32 -14.15 8.81 6.91
N ILE A 33 -13.32 8.91 7.97
CA ILE A 33 -13.58 9.75 9.15
C ILE A 33 -12.51 10.85 9.20
N ASP A 34 -12.94 12.10 9.20
CA ASP A 34 -12.04 13.25 9.36
C ASP A 34 -12.73 14.40 10.10
N PRO A 35 -12.06 15.10 11.03
CA PRO A 35 -12.61 16.25 11.71
C PRO A 35 -12.69 17.50 10.82
N ASP A 36 -11.88 17.59 9.76
CA ASP A 36 -11.83 18.74 8.85
C ASP A 36 -12.97 18.68 7.83
N PRO A 37 -13.90 19.66 7.82
CA PRO A 37 -14.99 19.70 6.87
C PRO A 37 -14.51 19.81 5.41
N SER A 38 -13.40 20.50 5.15
CA SER A 38 -12.89 20.66 3.78
C SER A 38 -12.30 19.36 3.22
N ALA A 39 -11.70 18.53 4.07
CA ALA A 39 -11.23 17.21 3.72
C ALA A 39 -12.39 16.25 3.41
N VAL A 40 -13.52 16.43 4.10
CA VAL A 40 -14.76 15.68 3.89
C VAL A 40 -15.41 16.05 2.56
N GLU A 41 -15.49 17.33 2.22
CA GLU A 41 -16.09 17.83 0.97
C GLU A 41 -15.27 17.46 -0.28
N ALA A 42 -13.97 17.20 -0.11
CA ALA A 42 -13.09 16.82 -1.21
C ALA A 42 -13.27 15.36 -1.69
N VAL A 43 -14.04 14.56 -0.95
CA VAL A 43 -14.29 13.14 -1.29
C VAL A 43 -15.61 13.07 -2.07
N ASP A 44 -15.51 12.91 -3.38
CA ASP A 44 -16.65 12.73 -4.29
C ASP A 44 -16.52 11.37 -5.01
N HIS A 45 -17.13 10.34 -4.44
CA HIS A 45 -17.16 8.99 -5.03
C HIS A 45 -18.33 8.18 -4.46
N ASP A 46 -19.08 7.49 -5.32
CA ASP A 46 -20.31 6.74 -4.96
C ASP A 46 -20.09 5.66 -3.88
N HIS A 47 -18.91 5.05 -3.84
CA HIS A 47 -18.55 4.02 -2.86
C HIS A 47 -17.83 4.55 -1.61
N ILE A 48 -17.73 5.88 -1.44
CA ILE A 48 -17.09 6.47 -0.27
C ILE A 48 -18.12 7.24 0.56
N GLY A 49 -18.46 6.67 1.71
CA GLY A 49 -19.17 7.39 2.75
C GLY A 49 -18.21 8.26 3.55
N VAL A 50 -18.61 9.48 3.87
CA VAL A 50 -17.79 10.39 4.66
C VAL A 50 -18.48 10.72 5.97
N ARG A 51 -17.71 10.62 7.06
CA ARG A 51 -18.15 10.96 8.41
C ARG A 51 -17.26 12.05 8.99
N ARG A 52 -17.85 13.22 9.23
CA ARG A 52 -17.13 14.27 9.95
C ARG A 52 -17.06 13.94 11.44
N GLY A 53 -15.85 13.85 11.99
CA GLY A 53 -15.64 13.60 13.42
C GLY A 53 -14.21 13.26 13.76
N ASP A 54 -13.96 13.19 15.05
CA ASP A 54 -12.68 12.76 15.62
C ASP A 54 -12.71 11.23 15.82
N ALA A 55 -11.93 10.50 15.05
CA ALA A 55 -11.89 9.04 15.08
C ALA A 55 -11.32 8.46 16.38
N THR A 56 -10.62 9.26 17.20
CA THR A 56 -10.18 8.83 18.55
C THR A 56 -11.34 8.70 19.53
N LYS A 57 -12.52 9.28 19.20
CA LYS A 57 -13.72 9.14 20.03
C LYS A 57 -14.43 7.82 19.74
N PRO A 58 -14.57 6.91 20.73
CA PRO A 58 -15.22 5.62 20.51
C PRO A 58 -16.62 5.70 19.93
N SER A 59 -17.37 6.75 20.24
CA SER A 59 -18.72 6.97 19.70
C SER A 59 -18.70 7.19 18.18
N VAL A 60 -17.76 8.00 17.68
CA VAL A 60 -17.60 8.29 16.26
C VAL A 60 -17.12 7.03 15.50
N LEU A 61 -16.14 6.34 16.05
CA LEU A 61 -15.57 5.15 15.44
C LEU A 61 -16.57 3.99 15.39
N ARG A 62 -17.35 3.76 16.46
CA ARG A 62 -18.40 2.72 16.50
C ARG A 62 -19.52 2.94 15.50
N GLU A 63 -19.83 4.17 15.14
CA GLU A 63 -20.82 4.45 14.11
C GLU A 63 -20.31 4.19 12.69
N ALA A 64 -18.99 4.20 12.49
CA ALA A 64 -18.37 3.90 11.20
C ALA A 64 -18.05 2.40 11.03
N VAL A 65 -17.66 1.73 12.10
CA VAL A 65 -17.36 0.30 12.10
C VAL A 65 -18.67 -0.50 12.20
N THR A 66 -18.89 -1.36 11.23
CA THR A 66 -20.07 -2.23 11.12
C THR A 66 -19.67 -3.69 11.14
N ASP A 67 -20.63 -4.61 11.23
CA ASP A 67 -20.36 -6.06 11.16
C ASP A 67 -19.71 -6.50 9.83
N ARG A 68 -19.76 -5.65 8.79
CA ARG A 68 -19.11 -5.87 7.50
C ARG A 68 -17.71 -5.28 7.40
N THR A 69 -17.26 -4.55 8.42
CA THR A 69 -15.95 -3.92 8.38
C THR A 69 -14.86 -4.95 8.55
N GLU A 70 -14.02 -5.09 7.54
CA GLU A 70 -12.86 -5.99 7.56
C GLU A 70 -11.59 -5.31 8.06
N VAL A 71 -11.43 -4.02 7.72
CA VAL A 71 -10.20 -3.27 8.00
C VAL A 71 -10.50 -1.88 8.52
N VAL A 72 -9.75 -1.45 9.53
CA VAL A 72 -9.66 -0.06 10.00
C VAL A 72 -8.23 0.43 9.75
N GLY A 73 -8.08 1.37 8.83
CA GLY A 73 -6.82 2.05 8.53
C GLY A 73 -6.76 3.42 9.19
N ALA A 74 -5.82 3.64 10.09
CA ALA A 74 -5.57 4.95 10.70
C ALA A 74 -4.39 5.62 10.00
N LEU A 75 -4.68 6.58 9.11
CA LEU A 75 -3.76 7.16 8.15
C LEU A 75 -3.58 8.68 8.31
N THR A 76 -3.80 9.19 9.52
CA THR A 76 -3.58 10.61 9.83
C THR A 76 -2.07 10.94 9.84
N ASP A 77 -1.73 12.20 9.99
CA ASP A 77 -0.35 12.68 10.16
C ASP A 77 0.17 12.56 11.60
N LYS A 78 -0.65 12.00 12.52
CA LYS A 78 -0.31 11.85 13.94
C LYS A 78 -0.32 10.38 14.34
N GLU A 79 0.85 9.83 14.62
CA GLU A 79 1.00 8.41 14.97
C GLU A 79 0.28 8.03 16.28
N ASP A 80 0.30 8.90 17.28
CA ASP A 80 -0.45 8.70 18.51
C ASP A 80 -1.97 8.58 18.26
N THR A 81 -2.51 9.43 17.40
CA THR A 81 -3.89 9.35 16.93
C THR A 81 -4.15 8.02 16.23
N ASN A 82 -3.26 7.59 15.35
CA ASN A 82 -3.39 6.37 14.58
C ASN A 82 -3.40 5.13 15.48
N LEU A 83 -2.53 5.09 16.48
CA LEU A 83 -2.51 4.02 17.48
C LEU A 83 -3.80 3.98 18.29
N VAL A 84 -4.25 5.13 18.82
CA VAL A 84 -5.49 5.21 19.60
C VAL A 84 -6.70 4.73 18.80
N VAL A 85 -6.80 5.09 17.53
CA VAL A 85 -7.90 4.63 16.64
C VAL A 85 -7.86 3.11 16.47
N CYS A 86 -6.70 2.52 16.18
CA CYS A 86 -6.57 1.09 15.99
C CYS A 86 -6.87 0.30 17.28
N MET A 87 -6.31 0.74 18.41
CA MET A 87 -6.59 0.12 19.72
C MET A 87 -8.07 0.20 20.08
N ALA A 88 -8.72 1.37 19.86
CA ALA A 88 -10.14 1.51 20.10
C ALA A 88 -11.00 0.63 19.20
N ALA A 89 -10.61 0.47 17.93
CA ALA A 89 -11.30 -0.44 17.01
C ALA A 89 -11.22 -1.90 17.50
N LYS A 90 -10.05 -2.36 17.93
CA LYS A 90 -9.85 -3.71 18.48
C LYS A 90 -10.67 -3.99 19.73
N GLU A 91 -10.89 -2.99 20.57
CA GLU A 91 -11.64 -3.16 21.83
C GLU A 91 -13.11 -3.57 21.59
N PHE A 92 -13.76 -3.03 20.54
CA PHE A 92 -15.16 -3.36 20.28
C PHE A 92 -15.42 -4.19 19.02
N ALA A 93 -14.41 -4.36 18.18
CA ALA A 93 -14.43 -5.20 16.98
C ALA A 93 -13.12 -6.00 16.88
N PRO A 94 -12.89 -7.01 17.74
CA PRO A 94 -11.61 -7.73 17.84
C PRO A 94 -11.16 -8.39 16.54
N GLU A 95 -12.10 -8.81 15.69
CA GLU A 95 -11.82 -9.48 14.40
C GLU A 95 -11.42 -8.52 13.26
N VAL A 96 -11.65 -7.22 13.47
CA VAL A 96 -11.28 -6.21 12.45
C VAL A 96 -9.75 -6.12 12.37
N ARG A 97 -9.21 -6.21 11.17
CA ARG A 97 -7.78 -5.94 10.92
C ARG A 97 -7.50 -4.45 11.07
N THR A 98 -6.46 -4.11 11.79
CA THR A 98 -6.04 -2.72 12.02
C THR A 98 -4.71 -2.43 11.36
N VAL A 99 -4.62 -1.25 10.72
CA VAL A 99 -3.40 -0.75 10.07
C VAL A 99 -3.12 0.66 10.56
N ALA A 100 -1.99 0.88 11.20
CA ALA A 100 -1.59 2.20 11.68
C ALA A 100 -0.45 2.78 10.84
N ARG A 101 -0.60 4.03 10.41
CA ARG A 101 0.52 4.80 9.86
C ARG A 101 1.41 5.27 11.01
N ILE A 102 2.68 4.89 10.97
CA ILE A 102 3.70 5.27 11.94
C ILE A 102 4.88 5.87 11.17
N GLU A 103 5.47 6.94 11.68
CA GLU A 103 6.61 7.62 11.04
C GLU A 103 7.95 7.21 11.65
N ASP A 104 7.94 6.77 12.91
CA ASP A 104 9.15 6.35 13.63
C ASP A 104 9.55 4.91 13.28
N ARG A 105 10.85 4.63 13.37
CA ARG A 105 11.46 3.31 13.19
C ARG A 105 11.11 2.30 14.30
N ALA A 106 10.55 2.77 15.40
CA ALA A 106 10.09 1.95 16.53
C ALA A 106 8.79 1.15 16.22
N GLY A 107 8.36 1.09 14.96
CA GLY A 107 7.10 0.44 14.58
C GLY A 107 6.96 -1.02 14.98
N ASP A 108 8.07 -1.76 15.13
CA ASP A 108 8.04 -3.13 15.61
C ASP A 108 7.56 -3.23 17.07
N GLU A 109 7.72 -2.16 17.87
CA GLU A 109 7.21 -2.08 19.25
C GLU A 109 5.68 -1.96 19.30
N TYR A 110 5.04 -1.54 18.21
CA TYR A 110 3.59 -1.38 18.13
C TYR A 110 2.84 -2.61 17.58
N SER A 111 3.57 -3.65 17.18
CA SER A 111 2.99 -4.89 16.64
C SER A 111 2.09 -5.66 17.64
N GLU A 112 2.22 -5.38 18.94
CA GLU A 112 1.33 -5.92 19.98
C GLU A 112 -0.04 -5.19 20.03
N TYR A 113 -0.13 -3.97 19.48
CA TYR A 113 -1.31 -3.11 19.58
C TYR A 113 -2.09 -2.98 18.29
N VAL A 114 -1.45 -3.27 17.15
CA VAL A 114 -2.04 -3.19 15.80
C VAL A 114 -1.62 -4.40 14.97
N ASP A 115 -2.45 -4.83 14.02
CA ASP A 115 -2.13 -5.99 13.19
C ASP A 115 -1.04 -5.67 12.17
N GLU A 116 -0.95 -4.41 11.73
CA GLU A 116 0.08 -3.98 10.77
C GLU A 116 0.43 -2.51 10.92
N VAL A 117 1.70 -2.21 10.67
CA VAL A 117 2.22 -0.84 10.66
C VAL A 117 2.61 -0.46 9.23
N TYR A 118 2.09 0.69 8.77
CA TYR A 118 2.46 1.28 7.49
C TYR A 118 3.45 2.43 7.69
N PHE A 119 4.63 2.30 7.07
CA PHE A 119 5.70 3.30 7.12
C PHE A 119 5.79 4.05 5.78
N PRO A 120 5.23 5.28 5.67
CA PRO A 120 5.24 6.04 4.43
C PRO A 120 6.65 6.38 3.95
N GLU A 121 7.58 6.63 4.86
CA GLU A 121 8.96 6.95 4.51
C GLU A 121 9.68 5.77 3.84
N ARG A 122 9.49 4.55 4.32
CA ARG A 122 10.11 3.37 3.68
C ARG A 122 9.68 3.22 2.23
N ALA A 123 8.39 3.42 1.95
CA ALA A 123 7.85 3.36 0.59
C ALA A 123 8.38 4.49 -0.31
N SER A 124 8.53 5.70 0.24
CA SER A 124 8.99 6.87 -0.52
C SER A 124 10.49 6.90 -0.75
N VAL A 125 11.30 6.43 0.21
CA VAL A 125 12.78 6.39 0.07
C VAL A 125 13.19 5.53 -1.13
N ARG A 126 12.61 4.35 -1.30
CA ARG A 126 12.92 3.48 -2.45
C ARG A 126 12.59 4.17 -3.78
N ALA A 127 11.41 4.77 -3.88
CA ALA A 127 11.01 5.51 -5.07
C ALA A 127 11.97 6.67 -5.36
N ALA A 128 12.40 7.39 -4.32
CA ALA A 128 13.36 8.47 -4.45
C ALA A 128 14.75 7.97 -4.88
N VAL A 129 15.24 6.90 -4.28
CA VAL A 129 16.52 6.27 -4.67
C VAL A 129 16.48 5.84 -6.13
N ASN A 130 15.44 5.12 -6.55
CA ASN A 130 15.27 4.71 -7.94
C ASN A 130 15.22 5.91 -8.92
N ALA A 131 14.55 7.01 -8.52
CA ALA A 131 14.49 8.23 -9.32
C ALA A 131 15.83 8.96 -9.43
N LEU A 132 16.61 8.98 -8.33
CA LEU A 132 17.91 9.67 -8.27
C LEU A 132 19.03 8.89 -8.96
N THR A 133 19.01 7.56 -8.88
CA THR A 133 20.02 6.73 -9.53
C THR A 133 19.92 6.74 -11.04
N GLY A 134 18.73 7.00 -11.61
CA GLY A 134 18.53 6.99 -13.06
C GLY A 134 18.96 5.68 -13.72
N SER A 135 19.05 4.60 -12.95
CA SER A 135 19.56 3.31 -13.38
C SER A 135 18.52 2.57 -14.23
N ASP A 136 19.01 1.77 -15.17
CA ASP A 136 18.19 0.83 -15.92
C ASP A 136 17.70 -0.35 -15.05
N VAL A 137 18.09 -0.39 -13.78
CA VAL A 137 17.64 -1.37 -12.77
C VAL A 137 16.88 -0.65 -11.68
N ARG A 138 15.64 -1.04 -11.44
CA ARG A 138 14.78 -0.49 -10.39
C ARG A 138 14.25 -1.59 -9.50
N THR A 139 14.41 -1.45 -8.20
CA THR A 139 13.74 -2.34 -7.24
C THR A 139 12.26 -1.98 -7.18
N ILE A 140 11.40 -2.93 -7.51
CA ILE A 140 9.95 -2.78 -7.42
C ILE A 140 9.50 -3.12 -6.00
N GLU A 141 9.95 -4.25 -5.47
CA GLU A 141 9.55 -4.74 -4.15
C GLU A 141 10.66 -5.58 -3.51
N GLU A 142 10.86 -5.38 -2.20
CA GLU A 142 11.57 -6.32 -1.33
C GLU A 142 10.53 -7.23 -0.68
N VAL A 143 10.53 -8.51 -1.02
CA VAL A 143 9.48 -9.41 -0.54
C VAL A 143 9.79 -9.86 0.89
N THR A 144 10.82 -10.61 1.12
CA THR A 144 11.28 -11.00 2.46
C THR A 144 12.71 -11.54 2.36
N GLY A 145 13.56 -11.14 3.27
CA GLY A 145 14.96 -11.62 3.31
C GLY A 145 15.73 -11.25 2.03
N ASP A 146 16.23 -12.26 1.33
CA ASP A 146 17.10 -12.09 0.16
C ASP A 146 16.34 -12.06 -1.18
N LEU A 147 14.99 -11.94 -1.17
CA LEU A 147 14.19 -11.91 -2.39
C LEU A 147 13.84 -10.47 -2.77
N GLU A 148 14.23 -10.06 -3.97
CA GLU A 148 13.90 -8.76 -4.55
C GLU A 148 13.20 -8.91 -5.89
N ILE A 149 12.22 -8.04 -6.17
CA ILE A 149 11.62 -7.91 -7.50
C ILE A 149 12.23 -6.69 -8.17
N LEU A 150 12.92 -6.92 -9.28
CA LEU A 150 13.62 -5.90 -10.05
C LEU A 150 12.94 -5.68 -11.40
N ASP A 151 12.78 -4.42 -11.79
CA ASP A 151 12.53 -4.01 -13.18
C ASP A 151 13.87 -3.61 -13.81
N ILE A 152 14.26 -4.33 -14.86
CA ILE A 152 15.56 -4.14 -15.53
C ILE A 152 15.33 -3.77 -16.98
N ARG A 153 15.79 -2.58 -17.37
CA ARG A 153 15.81 -2.16 -18.76
C ARG A 153 17.15 -2.50 -19.40
N VAL A 154 17.11 -3.18 -20.54
CA VAL A 154 18.30 -3.43 -21.34
C VAL A 154 18.63 -2.17 -22.16
N GLY A 155 19.63 -1.39 -21.72
CA GLY A 155 20.06 -0.17 -22.37
C GLY A 155 20.71 -0.44 -23.76
N TYR A 156 20.78 0.60 -24.58
CA TYR A 156 21.46 0.54 -25.88
C TYR A 156 22.95 0.18 -25.70
N GLY A 157 23.42 -0.86 -26.40
CA GLY A 157 24.79 -1.34 -26.29
C GLY A 157 25.10 -2.08 -24.98
N ALA A 158 24.09 -2.46 -24.20
CA ALA A 158 24.31 -3.29 -23.01
C ALA A 158 24.90 -4.64 -23.38
N PRO A 159 25.86 -5.17 -22.61
CA PRO A 159 26.45 -6.49 -22.87
C PRO A 159 25.45 -7.64 -22.94
N ALA A 160 24.33 -7.50 -22.28
CA ALA A 160 23.23 -8.47 -22.24
C ALA A 160 22.31 -8.40 -23.47
N ALA A 161 22.41 -7.35 -24.30
CA ALA A 161 21.55 -7.21 -25.48
C ALA A 161 21.85 -8.28 -26.52
N GLY A 162 20.82 -9.00 -26.93
CA GLY A 162 20.95 -10.13 -27.87
C GLY A 162 21.28 -11.47 -27.22
N GLU A 163 21.57 -11.51 -25.94
CA GLU A 163 21.85 -12.73 -25.19
C GLU A 163 20.55 -13.39 -24.68
N VAL A 164 20.61 -14.65 -24.34
CA VAL A 164 19.50 -15.38 -23.73
C VAL A 164 19.47 -15.08 -22.24
N VAL A 165 18.27 -14.83 -21.71
CA VAL A 165 18.05 -14.44 -20.31
C VAL A 165 18.75 -15.38 -19.33
N SER A 166 18.66 -16.69 -19.54
CA SER A 166 19.31 -17.68 -18.67
C SER A 166 20.83 -17.56 -18.57
N ASP A 167 21.45 -16.94 -19.58
CA ASP A 167 22.93 -16.91 -19.70
C ASP A 167 23.51 -15.65 -19.02
N VAL A 168 22.66 -14.67 -18.76
CA VAL A 168 23.07 -13.35 -18.21
C VAL A 168 22.58 -13.07 -16.80
N LEU A 169 21.53 -13.74 -16.35
CA LEU A 169 21.02 -13.56 -15.00
C LEU A 169 21.80 -14.38 -13.96
N PRO A 170 21.97 -13.85 -12.73
CA PRO A 170 22.55 -14.61 -11.63
C PRO A 170 21.76 -15.89 -11.31
N GLU A 171 22.45 -16.90 -10.76
CA GLU A 171 21.78 -18.09 -10.23
C GLU A 171 20.71 -17.72 -9.20
N GLY A 172 19.54 -18.37 -9.29
CA GLY A 172 18.41 -18.10 -8.41
C GLY A 172 17.45 -17.03 -8.93
N SER A 173 17.75 -16.40 -10.09
CA SER A 173 16.84 -15.44 -10.71
C SER A 173 15.71 -16.12 -11.47
N VAL A 174 14.51 -15.53 -11.43
CA VAL A 174 13.34 -15.96 -12.20
C VAL A 174 12.76 -14.76 -12.94
N VAL A 175 12.54 -14.89 -14.25
CA VAL A 175 11.83 -13.86 -15.02
C VAL A 175 10.33 -14.03 -14.81
N ILE A 176 9.69 -12.98 -14.33
CA ILE A 176 8.25 -12.98 -14.02
C ILE A 176 7.44 -12.39 -15.17
N ALA A 177 7.96 -11.37 -15.83
CA ALA A 177 7.28 -10.70 -16.95
C ALA A 177 8.29 -10.05 -17.90
N GLU A 178 7.87 -9.87 -19.15
CA GLU A 178 8.56 -9.11 -20.18
C GLU A 178 7.70 -7.91 -20.60
N THR A 179 8.26 -6.94 -21.32
CA THR A 179 7.74 -5.57 -21.60
C THR A 179 6.28 -5.47 -22.05
N ASP A 180 5.69 -6.51 -22.58
CA ASP A 180 4.30 -6.48 -23.08
C ASP A 180 3.27 -6.88 -22.02
N GLY A 181 3.68 -7.01 -20.74
CA GLY A 181 2.79 -7.40 -19.63
C GLY A 181 2.36 -8.88 -19.68
N HIS A 182 2.88 -9.64 -20.59
CA HIS A 182 2.65 -11.08 -20.64
C HIS A 182 3.62 -11.77 -19.68
N VAL A 183 3.07 -12.48 -18.71
CA VAL A 183 3.84 -13.36 -17.82
C VAL A 183 4.44 -14.47 -18.66
N ALA A 184 5.72 -14.36 -19.00
CA ALA A 184 6.46 -15.39 -19.71
C ALA A 184 7.62 -15.88 -18.85
N VAL A 185 7.37 -16.96 -18.11
CA VAL A 185 8.45 -17.71 -17.46
C VAL A 185 9.10 -18.60 -18.53
N GLN A 186 9.92 -18.02 -19.39
CA GLN A 186 10.72 -18.77 -20.37
C GLN A 186 12.19 -18.40 -20.21
N HIS A 187 12.97 -19.36 -19.76
CA HIS A 187 14.42 -19.19 -19.63
C HIS A 187 15.14 -18.97 -20.99
N SER A 188 14.43 -19.11 -22.10
CA SER A 188 14.96 -19.01 -23.47
C SER A 188 14.64 -17.68 -24.16
N THR A 189 14.11 -16.69 -23.44
CA THR A 189 13.83 -15.37 -24.01
C THR A 189 15.14 -14.64 -24.35
N THR A 190 15.22 -14.04 -25.54
CA THR A 190 16.37 -13.21 -25.94
C THR A 190 16.10 -11.76 -25.57
N LEU A 191 17.04 -11.10 -24.90
CA LEU A 191 16.94 -9.72 -24.48
C LEU A 191 17.06 -8.75 -25.67
N VAL A 192 16.15 -7.80 -25.77
CA VAL A 192 16.10 -6.80 -26.84
C VAL A 192 16.37 -5.41 -26.24
N GLU A 193 17.21 -4.62 -26.92
CA GLU A 193 17.51 -3.23 -26.52
C GLU A 193 16.25 -2.35 -26.43
N GLY A 194 16.22 -1.48 -25.40
CA GLY A 194 15.13 -0.50 -25.21
C GLY A 194 13.86 -1.06 -24.60
N ARG A 195 13.89 -2.31 -24.19
CA ARG A 195 12.77 -2.97 -23.50
C ARG A 195 13.15 -3.34 -22.09
#